data_d8dd890857ba516ba311ac3e9bc48dc0
#
_entry.id   d8dd890857ba516ba311ac3e9bc48dc0
#
_cell.length_a   1.000
_cell.length_b   1.000
_cell.length_c   1.000
_cell.angle_alpha   90.00
_cell.angle_beta   90.00
_cell.angle_gamma   90.00
#
_symmetry.space_group_name_H-M   'P 1'
#
loop_
_entity.id
_entity.type
_entity.pdbx_description
1 polymer ?
#
loop_
_entity_poly.entity_id
_entity_poly.type
_entity_poly.pdbx_seq_one_letter_code
_entity_poly.pdbx_strand_id
1 'polypeptide(L)'
;MAEELVSLIRRADLDELVRLVDSTCNARDWEQLVRIRNEARSAVSTGRQLWPIATLANYRLALWAPAQDAVRALDDTARTFMPGPVSEIISVHHTWDELEEHLAPGHDRSLIAHERAMRGDRVSIDEPTALDVPMQVQDWEPSYVMASYTDDGVDFPAPDLPNCRDSLDTTDAEPVDDPDSIYAFRRLVEPWTAHSNGDADACVVEGGVAEALGALGLSHARTASLSPYEALSWLAWTAASGGAHGPRRGAATGRGEAWWFLATFVGLADDWPCDPEEFGEVVNSLEFTSFTYDKAPTGGWGLHLVIEDPEEGLAIALRATDVE
;
A
#
# COMPACT_ATOMS: atom_id res chain seq x y z
N MET A 1 4.47 40.01 -2.94
CA MET A 1 4.46 38.51 -2.94
C MET A 1 5.87 37.86 -2.98
N ALA A 2 6.71 38.07 -4.02
CA ALA A 2 8.04 37.40 -4.04
C ALA A 2 8.96 37.82 -2.88
N GLU A 3 9.05 39.12 -2.55
CA GLU A 3 9.85 39.60 -1.40
C GLU A 3 9.28 39.15 -0.05
N GLU A 4 7.97 39.05 0.05
CA GLU A 4 7.26 38.58 1.24
C GLU A 4 7.56 37.07 1.49
N LEU A 5 7.45 36.21 0.47
CA LEU A 5 7.82 34.79 0.55
C LEU A 5 9.27 34.61 1.03
N VAL A 6 10.22 35.33 0.41
CA VAL A 6 11.63 35.27 0.81
C VAL A 6 11.82 35.71 2.28
N SER A 7 11.06 36.71 2.72
CA SER A 7 11.09 37.18 4.12
C SER A 7 10.57 36.11 5.09
N LEU A 8 9.43 35.45 4.76
CA LEU A 8 8.83 34.40 5.58
C LEU A 8 9.76 33.18 5.67
N ILE A 9 10.33 32.74 4.55
CA ILE A 9 11.31 31.64 4.51
C ILE A 9 12.55 31.97 5.33
N ARG A 10 13.04 33.22 5.24
CA ARG A 10 14.22 33.64 6.01
C ARG A 10 13.96 33.63 7.52
N ARG A 11 12.75 33.98 7.97
CA ARG A 11 12.35 33.95 9.38
C ARG A 11 11.94 32.56 9.84
N ALA A 12 11.71 31.62 8.91
CA ALA A 12 11.14 30.29 9.15
C ALA A 12 9.80 30.36 9.93
N ASP A 13 8.95 31.28 9.54
CA ASP A 13 7.63 31.52 10.16
C ASP A 13 6.65 30.48 9.63
N LEU A 14 6.56 29.33 10.28
CA LEU A 14 5.76 28.20 9.84
C LEU A 14 4.29 28.53 9.77
N ASP A 15 3.74 29.26 10.75
CA ASP A 15 2.31 29.58 10.80
C ASP A 15 1.90 30.50 9.64
N GLU A 16 2.71 31.50 9.33
CA GLU A 16 2.46 32.39 8.19
C GLU A 16 2.64 31.66 6.85
N LEU A 17 3.62 30.73 6.77
CA LEU A 17 3.85 29.94 5.57
C LEU A 17 2.72 28.95 5.31
N VAL A 18 2.16 28.29 6.33
CA VAL A 18 0.97 27.43 6.20
C VAL A 18 -0.21 28.24 5.68
N ARG A 19 -0.50 29.41 6.27
CA ARG A 19 -1.57 30.30 5.79
C ARG A 19 -1.34 30.77 4.34
N LEU A 20 -0.09 31.00 3.97
CA LEU A 20 0.25 31.37 2.59
C LEU A 20 -0.01 30.20 1.63
N VAL A 21 0.35 28.97 1.99
CA VAL A 21 0.04 27.75 1.20
C VAL A 21 -1.47 27.62 1.01
N ASP A 22 -2.26 27.67 2.09
CA ASP A 22 -3.70 27.52 2.03
C ASP A 22 -4.36 28.66 1.20
N SER A 23 -3.94 29.91 1.40
CA SER A 23 -4.47 31.03 0.63
C SER A 23 -4.11 30.96 -0.86
N THR A 24 -2.91 30.46 -1.19
CA THR A 24 -2.44 30.27 -2.56
C THR A 24 -3.22 29.14 -3.25
N CYS A 25 -3.46 28.04 -2.54
CA CYS A 25 -4.28 26.93 -3.00
C CYS A 25 -5.73 27.39 -3.26
N ASN A 26 -6.34 28.11 -2.33
CA ASN A 26 -7.70 28.67 -2.47
C ASN A 26 -7.80 29.65 -3.65
N ALA A 27 -6.74 30.41 -3.91
CA ALA A 27 -6.67 31.32 -5.06
C ALA A 27 -6.40 30.57 -6.40
N ARG A 28 -6.12 29.26 -6.35
CA ARG A 28 -5.71 28.44 -7.49
C ARG A 28 -4.47 28.97 -8.22
N ASP A 29 -3.54 29.58 -7.47
CA ASP A 29 -2.27 30.06 -8.02
C ASP A 29 -1.21 28.94 -7.92
N TRP A 30 -1.33 27.95 -8.82
CA TRP A 30 -0.49 26.75 -8.84
C TRP A 30 0.99 27.07 -9.08
N GLU A 31 1.28 28.10 -9.88
CA GLU A 31 2.65 28.58 -10.09
C GLU A 31 3.29 29.10 -8.80
N GLN A 32 2.53 29.86 -8.02
CA GLN A 32 3.00 30.35 -6.73
C GLN A 32 3.16 29.19 -5.73
N LEU A 33 2.27 28.19 -5.76
CA LEU A 33 2.36 27.01 -4.89
C LEU A 33 3.64 26.21 -5.17
N VAL A 34 3.96 25.98 -6.45
CA VAL A 34 5.24 25.36 -6.87
C VAL A 34 6.44 26.19 -6.41
N ARG A 35 6.36 27.51 -6.51
CA ARG A 35 7.43 28.40 -6.03
C ARG A 35 7.63 28.27 -4.52
N ILE A 36 6.54 28.27 -3.73
CA ILE A 36 6.63 28.08 -2.27
C ILE A 36 7.32 26.75 -1.95
N ARG A 37 6.90 25.65 -2.61
CA ARG A 37 7.54 24.34 -2.46
C ARG A 37 9.05 24.40 -2.71
N ASN A 38 9.44 24.93 -3.86
CA ASN A 38 10.83 24.95 -4.30
C ASN A 38 11.72 25.82 -3.40
N GLU A 39 11.24 27.00 -2.99
CA GLU A 39 11.96 27.88 -2.06
C GLU A 39 12.09 27.25 -0.67
N ALA A 40 11.04 26.56 -0.18
CA ALA A 40 11.11 25.82 1.07
C ALA A 40 12.11 24.67 0.97
N ARG A 41 12.15 23.91 -0.14
CA ARG A 41 13.16 22.85 -0.39
C ARG A 41 14.57 23.41 -0.43
N SER A 42 14.79 24.53 -1.12
CA SER A 42 16.08 25.21 -1.14
C SER A 42 16.53 25.63 0.26
N ALA A 43 15.60 26.11 1.07
CA ALA A 43 15.90 26.46 2.45
C ALA A 43 16.26 25.24 3.33
N VAL A 44 15.60 24.08 3.11
CA VAL A 44 15.95 22.82 3.77
C VAL A 44 17.37 22.40 3.44
N SER A 45 17.81 22.49 2.18
CA SER A 45 19.16 22.14 1.76
C SER A 45 20.23 23.03 2.41
N THR A 46 19.85 24.20 2.91
CA THR A 46 20.72 25.12 3.68
C THR A 46 20.57 24.99 5.20
N GLY A 47 19.91 23.91 5.69
CA GLY A 47 19.77 23.57 7.11
C GLY A 47 18.56 24.17 7.83
N ARG A 48 17.60 24.79 7.11
CA ARG A 48 16.37 25.30 7.72
C ARG A 48 15.30 24.19 7.81
N GLN A 49 14.54 24.17 8.91
CA GLN A 49 13.49 23.17 9.14
C GLN A 49 12.17 23.55 8.43
N LEU A 50 12.20 23.71 7.10
CA LEU A 50 11.04 24.08 6.28
C LEU A 50 10.50 22.92 5.45
N TRP A 51 10.93 21.68 5.73
CA TRP A 51 10.39 20.50 5.10
C TRP A 51 8.85 20.34 5.26
N PRO A 52 8.20 20.76 6.40
CA PRO A 52 6.74 20.66 6.49
C PRO A 52 6.02 21.53 5.45
N ILE A 53 6.54 22.73 5.19
CA ILE A 53 5.97 23.66 4.20
C ILE A 53 6.15 23.13 2.78
N ALA A 54 7.34 22.60 2.45
CA ALA A 54 7.58 22.01 1.15
C ALA A 54 6.66 20.81 0.91
N THR A 55 6.51 19.95 1.91
CA THR A 55 5.63 18.78 1.87
C THR A 55 4.17 19.19 1.74
N LEU A 56 3.69 20.16 2.53
CA LEU A 56 2.31 20.66 2.46
C LEU A 56 2.00 21.25 1.08
N ALA A 57 2.89 22.10 0.57
CA ALA A 57 2.69 22.70 -0.76
C ALA A 57 2.65 21.66 -1.86
N ASN A 58 3.51 20.62 -1.80
CA ASN A 58 3.50 19.52 -2.76
C ASN A 58 2.24 18.66 -2.63
N TYR A 59 1.79 18.39 -1.41
CA TYR A 59 0.55 17.66 -1.15
C TYR A 59 -0.67 18.40 -1.72
N ARG A 60 -0.80 19.71 -1.44
CA ARG A 60 -1.89 20.53 -2.00
C ARG A 60 -1.86 20.59 -3.52
N LEU A 61 -0.67 20.63 -4.12
CA LEU A 61 -0.49 20.59 -5.57
C LEU A 61 -1.00 19.25 -6.14
N ALA A 62 -0.55 18.12 -5.58
CA ALA A 62 -0.97 16.80 -6.02
C ALA A 62 -2.47 16.57 -5.86
N LEU A 63 -3.08 17.12 -4.80
CA LEU A 63 -4.46 16.85 -4.43
C LEU A 63 -5.47 17.74 -5.20
N TRP A 64 -5.16 19.03 -5.39
CA TRP A 64 -6.16 20.00 -5.84
C TRP A 64 -5.86 20.69 -7.17
N ALA A 65 -4.63 20.63 -7.66
CA ALA A 65 -4.31 21.28 -8.93
C ALA A 65 -4.95 20.54 -10.12
N PRO A 66 -5.24 21.20 -11.23
CA PRO A 66 -5.60 20.53 -12.48
C PRO A 66 -4.50 19.53 -12.91
N ALA A 67 -4.84 18.51 -13.69
CA ALA A 67 -3.93 17.42 -14.06
C ALA A 67 -2.55 17.89 -14.54
N GLN A 68 -2.53 18.87 -15.46
CA GLN A 68 -1.29 19.49 -15.99
C GLN A 68 -0.36 20.09 -14.92
N ASP A 69 -0.90 20.54 -13.79
CA ASP A 69 -0.14 21.11 -12.69
C ASP A 69 0.10 20.10 -11.58
N ALA A 70 -0.87 19.20 -11.33
CA ALA A 70 -0.76 18.14 -10.32
C ALA A 70 0.43 17.20 -10.58
N VAL A 71 0.70 16.85 -11.85
CA VAL A 71 1.84 16.00 -12.24
C VAL A 71 3.20 16.62 -11.87
N ARG A 72 3.28 17.93 -11.70
CA ARG A 72 4.49 18.61 -11.21
C ARG A 72 4.85 18.26 -9.77
N ALA A 73 3.93 17.66 -9.03
CA ALA A 73 4.22 17.14 -7.69
C ALA A 73 5.19 15.95 -7.73
N LEU A 74 5.27 15.22 -8.86
CA LEU A 74 6.21 14.12 -9.08
C LEU A 74 7.67 14.59 -9.21
N ASP A 75 7.91 15.87 -9.52
CA ASP A 75 9.25 16.44 -9.61
C ASP A 75 9.97 16.51 -8.25
N ASP A 76 9.23 16.41 -7.15
CA ASP A 76 9.81 16.47 -5.80
C ASP A 76 10.26 15.08 -5.33
N THR A 77 11.50 14.75 -5.62
CA THR A 77 12.14 13.47 -5.25
C THR A 77 12.64 13.44 -3.80
N ALA A 78 12.48 14.52 -3.03
CA ALA A 78 12.91 14.55 -1.64
C ALA A 78 12.04 13.62 -0.78
N ARG A 79 12.65 13.00 0.25
CA ARG A 79 11.88 12.28 1.27
C ARG A 79 10.84 13.22 1.86
N THR A 80 9.57 12.84 1.76
CA THR A 80 8.43 13.62 2.24
C THR A 80 7.69 12.82 3.30
N PHE A 81 7.10 13.54 4.26
CA PHE A 81 6.15 12.97 5.21
C PHE A 81 4.71 13.19 4.70
N MET A 82 4.49 12.82 3.44
CA MET A 82 3.16 12.86 2.85
C MET A 82 2.33 11.68 3.35
N PRO A 83 0.99 11.83 3.42
CA PRO A 83 0.12 10.76 3.91
C PRO A 83 0.08 9.53 2.99
N GLY A 84 0.63 9.63 1.79
CA GLY A 84 0.76 8.54 0.82
C GLY A 84 1.66 8.90 -0.35
N PRO A 85 1.88 7.98 -1.29
CA PRO A 85 2.67 8.25 -2.49
C PRO A 85 2.00 9.29 -3.39
N VAL A 86 2.78 10.14 -4.01
CA VAL A 86 2.29 11.22 -4.88
C VAL A 86 1.45 10.66 -6.03
N SER A 87 1.84 9.53 -6.60
CA SER A 87 1.12 8.82 -7.65
C SER A 87 -0.32 8.45 -7.23
N GLU A 88 -0.49 7.92 -6.02
CA GLU A 88 -1.81 7.60 -5.47
C GLU A 88 -2.64 8.86 -5.22
N ILE A 89 -2.04 9.92 -4.64
CA ILE A 89 -2.74 11.19 -4.36
C ILE A 89 -3.27 11.83 -5.63
N ILE A 90 -2.44 11.95 -6.67
CA ILE A 90 -2.85 12.51 -7.97
C ILE A 90 -4.01 11.68 -8.57
N SER A 91 -3.96 10.37 -8.40
CA SER A 91 -4.97 9.45 -8.95
C SER A 91 -6.33 9.53 -8.29
N VAL A 92 -6.51 10.28 -7.18
CA VAL A 92 -7.81 10.36 -6.49
C VAL A 92 -8.82 11.21 -7.26
N HIS A 93 -8.39 12.35 -7.78
CA HIS A 93 -9.30 13.37 -8.33
C HIS A 93 -9.21 13.54 -9.85
N HIS A 94 -8.32 12.81 -10.51
CA HIS A 94 -8.14 12.87 -11.96
C HIS A 94 -8.38 11.50 -12.58
N THR A 95 -9.00 11.49 -13.77
CA THR A 95 -9.12 10.30 -14.61
C THR A 95 -7.82 10.02 -15.37
N TRP A 96 -7.68 8.81 -15.92
CA TRP A 96 -6.54 8.48 -16.77
C TRP A 96 -6.49 9.39 -18.00
N ASP A 97 -7.64 9.64 -18.65
CA ASP A 97 -7.75 10.50 -19.83
C ASP A 97 -7.26 11.95 -19.57
N GLU A 98 -7.43 12.45 -18.33
CA GLU A 98 -6.93 13.77 -17.94
C GLU A 98 -5.42 13.79 -17.66
N LEU A 99 -4.86 12.67 -17.22
CA LEU A 99 -3.47 12.58 -16.77
C LEU A 99 -2.49 12.13 -17.85
N GLU A 100 -2.91 11.24 -18.76
CA GLU A 100 -2.00 10.50 -19.64
C GLU A 100 -1.13 11.40 -20.53
N GLU A 101 -1.66 12.52 -21.03
CA GLU A 101 -0.93 13.44 -21.89
C GLU A 101 0.11 14.30 -21.14
N HIS A 102 -0.01 14.39 -19.81
CA HIS A 102 0.86 15.20 -18.97
C HIS A 102 1.95 14.39 -18.26
N LEU A 103 1.83 13.06 -18.26
CA LEU A 103 2.76 12.16 -17.59
C LEU A 103 3.90 11.76 -18.52
N ALA A 104 5.12 12.01 -18.10
CA ALA A 104 6.30 11.50 -18.78
C ALA A 104 6.36 9.95 -18.66
N PRO A 105 6.86 9.23 -19.70
CA PRO A 105 7.11 7.80 -19.59
C PRO A 105 8.01 7.46 -18.40
N GLY A 106 7.67 6.42 -17.64
CA GLY A 106 8.46 5.98 -16.51
C GLY A 106 7.64 5.35 -15.37
N HIS A 107 8.31 5.13 -14.26
CA HIS A 107 7.76 4.42 -13.11
C HIS A 107 6.49 5.09 -12.55
N ASP A 108 6.51 6.40 -12.33
CA ASP A 108 5.37 7.14 -11.76
C ASP A 108 4.15 7.08 -12.68
N ARG A 109 4.35 7.20 -14.01
CA ARG A 109 3.27 7.04 -15.00
C ARG A 109 2.63 5.66 -14.89
N SER A 110 3.45 4.62 -14.79
CA SER A 110 2.97 3.25 -14.64
C SER A 110 2.19 3.04 -13.34
N LEU A 111 2.67 3.55 -12.20
CA LEU A 111 1.94 3.48 -10.93
C LEU A 111 0.59 4.20 -11.00
N ILE A 112 0.56 5.40 -11.58
CA ILE A 112 -0.67 6.17 -11.77
C ILE A 112 -1.65 5.41 -12.69
N ALA A 113 -1.14 4.77 -13.74
CA ALA A 113 -1.95 3.94 -14.64
C ALA A 113 -2.61 2.78 -13.88
N HIS A 114 -1.87 2.05 -13.06
CA HIS A 114 -2.41 0.98 -12.19
C HIS A 114 -3.44 1.51 -11.18
N GLU A 115 -3.13 2.63 -10.50
CA GLU A 115 -4.07 3.26 -9.56
C GLU A 115 -5.39 3.63 -10.26
N ARG A 116 -5.32 4.16 -11.48
CA ARG A 116 -6.52 4.53 -12.25
C ARG A 116 -7.28 3.31 -12.76
N ALA A 117 -6.57 2.27 -13.21
CA ALA A 117 -7.19 1.00 -13.59
C ALA A 117 -7.95 0.36 -12.42
N MET A 118 -7.35 0.35 -11.21
CA MET A 118 -7.99 -0.14 -9.99
C MET A 118 -9.20 0.72 -9.57
N ARG A 119 -9.24 2.00 -9.96
CA ARG A 119 -10.40 2.91 -9.76
C ARG A 119 -11.44 2.81 -10.88
N GLY A 120 -11.25 1.91 -11.85
CA GLY A 120 -12.20 1.59 -12.90
C GLY A 120 -12.00 2.32 -14.23
N ASP A 121 -10.89 3.04 -14.40
CA ASP A 121 -10.58 3.64 -15.69
C ASP A 121 -10.08 2.58 -16.67
N ARG A 122 -10.29 2.84 -17.95
CA ARG A 122 -9.70 2.04 -19.02
C ARG A 122 -8.32 2.57 -19.36
N VAL A 123 -7.31 1.82 -18.97
CA VAL A 123 -5.92 2.06 -19.35
C VAL A 123 -5.53 1.05 -20.43
N SER A 124 -4.74 1.48 -21.42
CA SER A 124 -4.28 0.58 -22.48
C SER A 124 -3.46 -0.59 -21.88
N ILE A 125 -3.69 -1.78 -22.40
CA ILE A 125 -2.88 -2.96 -22.04
C ILE A 125 -1.42 -2.85 -22.54
N ASP A 126 -1.16 -1.97 -23.49
CA ASP A 126 0.18 -1.68 -24.02
C ASP A 126 0.91 -0.63 -23.16
N GLU A 127 0.28 -0.04 -22.14
CA GLU A 127 0.94 0.87 -21.21
C GLU A 127 1.99 0.08 -20.40
N PRO A 128 3.26 0.53 -20.35
CA PRO A 128 4.31 -0.19 -19.63
C PRO A 128 3.97 -0.34 -18.14
N THR A 129 4.12 -1.56 -17.61
CA THR A 129 3.93 -1.82 -16.18
C THR A 129 5.24 -1.81 -15.42
N ALA A 130 5.23 -1.21 -14.21
CA ALA A 130 6.35 -1.24 -13.28
C ALA A 130 6.18 -2.31 -12.19
N LEU A 131 5.03 -3.00 -12.16
CA LEU A 131 4.67 -3.94 -11.10
C LEU A 131 4.67 -5.40 -11.54
N ASP A 132 4.91 -5.66 -12.84
CA ASP A 132 4.88 -7.00 -13.44
C ASP A 132 3.56 -7.76 -13.20
N VAL A 133 2.46 -7.02 -13.03
CA VAL A 133 1.09 -7.54 -12.96
C VAL A 133 0.23 -6.91 -14.07
N PRO A 134 -0.88 -7.51 -14.48
CA PRO A 134 -1.75 -6.96 -15.51
C PRO A 134 -2.19 -5.53 -15.18
N MET A 135 -2.20 -4.64 -16.19
CA MET A 135 -2.64 -3.25 -16.00
C MET A 135 -4.09 -3.21 -15.50
N GLN A 136 -4.98 -3.96 -16.11
CA GLN A 136 -6.38 -4.04 -15.68
C GLN A 136 -6.54 -5.06 -14.53
N VAL A 137 -7.44 -4.76 -13.60
CA VAL A 137 -7.90 -5.72 -12.59
C VAL A 137 -8.60 -6.88 -13.30
N GLN A 138 -8.23 -8.10 -12.95
CA GLN A 138 -8.79 -9.31 -13.57
C GLN A 138 -10.17 -9.64 -12.96
N ASP A 139 -11.00 -10.36 -13.69
CA ASP A 139 -12.37 -10.70 -13.25
C ASP A 139 -12.37 -11.56 -11.96
N TRP A 140 -11.28 -12.27 -11.68
CA TRP A 140 -11.12 -13.09 -10.49
C TRP A 140 -10.48 -12.32 -9.31
N GLU A 141 -10.07 -11.07 -9.50
CA GLU A 141 -9.56 -10.22 -8.41
C GLU A 141 -10.72 -9.50 -7.68
N PRO A 142 -10.50 -9.09 -6.42
CA PRO A 142 -11.49 -8.30 -5.68
C PRO A 142 -11.61 -6.86 -6.20
N SER A 143 -12.69 -6.21 -5.81
CA SER A 143 -12.69 -4.74 -5.74
C SER A 143 -11.82 -4.32 -4.56
N TYR A 144 -10.62 -3.85 -4.84
CA TYR A 144 -9.66 -3.45 -3.82
C TYR A 144 -10.11 -2.22 -3.03
N VAL A 145 -9.72 -2.16 -1.75
CA VAL A 145 -9.89 -0.94 -0.96
C VAL A 145 -8.96 0.14 -1.51
N MET A 146 -9.53 1.30 -1.79
CA MET A 146 -8.80 2.44 -2.33
C MET A 146 -8.74 3.58 -1.31
N ALA A 147 -7.55 4.18 -1.16
CA ALA A 147 -7.40 5.34 -0.30
C ALA A 147 -8.15 6.56 -0.82
N SER A 148 -8.68 7.36 0.09
CA SER A 148 -9.15 8.70 -0.17
C SER A 148 -8.28 9.73 0.56
N TYR A 149 -8.10 10.88 -0.06
CA TYR A 149 -7.23 11.96 0.46
C TYR A 149 -8.01 13.26 0.59
N THR A 150 -7.80 13.96 1.68
CA THR A 150 -8.41 15.26 1.98
C THR A 150 -7.37 16.23 2.52
N ASP A 151 -7.77 17.44 2.84
CA ASP A 151 -6.90 18.43 3.52
C ASP A 151 -6.37 17.92 4.87
N ASP A 152 -7.12 17.05 5.54
CA ASP A 152 -6.81 16.54 6.87
C ASP A 152 -5.93 15.27 6.83
N GLY A 153 -5.72 14.66 5.65
CA GLY A 153 -4.90 13.46 5.50
C GLY A 153 -5.52 12.38 4.64
N VAL A 154 -5.24 11.13 4.98
CA VAL A 154 -5.69 9.93 4.26
C VAL A 154 -6.69 9.13 5.09
N ASP A 155 -7.70 8.59 4.41
CA ASP A 155 -8.57 7.54 4.90
C ASP A 155 -8.35 6.28 4.05
N PHE A 156 -7.93 5.19 4.71
CA PHE A 156 -7.66 3.89 4.09
C PHE A 156 -8.09 2.78 5.05
N PRO A 157 -9.40 2.53 5.17
CA PRO A 157 -9.93 1.55 6.10
C PRO A 157 -9.48 0.13 5.74
N ALA A 158 -9.33 -0.72 6.76
CA ALA A 158 -9.14 -2.15 6.53
C ALA A 158 -10.38 -2.75 5.83
N PRO A 159 -10.21 -3.81 5.02
CA PRO A 159 -11.35 -4.52 4.46
C PRO A 159 -12.23 -5.13 5.56
N ASP A 160 -13.54 -5.15 5.32
CA ASP A 160 -14.48 -5.85 6.20
C ASP A 160 -14.28 -7.36 6.06
N LEU A 161 -13.96 -8.02 7.17
CA LEU A 161 -13.71 -9.47 7.20
C LEU A 161 -14.72 -10.17 8.13
N PRO A 162 -15.03 -11.45 7.87
CA PRO A 162 -15.85 -12.25 8.77
C PRO A 162 -15.24 -12.34 10.17
N ASN A 163 -16.10 -12.32 11.19
CA ASN A 163 -15.65 -12.49 12.56
C ASN A 163 -15.20 -13.93 12.81
N CYS A 164 -14.04 -14.14 13.38
CA CYS A 164 -13.54 -15.44 13.81
C CYS A 164 -14.39 -15.99 14.96
N ARG A 165 -15.20 -17.01 14.70
CA ARG A 165 -16.15 -17.59 15.67
C ARG A 165 -15.89 -19.06 15.93
N ASP A 166 -15.33 -19.79 14.97
CA ASP A 166 -15.13 -21.22 15.06
C ASP A 166 -13.90 -21.52 15.91
N SER A 167 -14.09 -22.32 16.93
CA SER A 167 -13.05 -22.71 17.87
C SER A 167 -12.20 -23.81 17.27
N LEU A 168 -10.88 -23.65 17.27
CA LEU A 168 -9.92 -24.61 16.73
C LEU A 168 -8.81 -24.86 17.74
N ASP A 169 -8.64 -26.13 18.13
CA ASP A 169 -7.46 -26.61 18.83
C ASP A 169 -6.39 -26.94 17.78
N THR A 170 -5.16 -26.48 18.02
CA THR A 170 -4.07 -26.63 17.06
C THR A 170 -3.36 -27.96 17.22
N THR A 171 -2.62 -28.35 16.19
CA THR A 171 -1.81 -29.58 16.15
C THR A 171 -0.34 -29.19 16.06
N ASP A 172 0.52 -29.78 16.91
CA ASP A 172 1.96 -29.57 16.79
C ASP A 172 2.47 -30.07 15.43
N ALA A 173 3.20 -29.22 14.72
CA ALA A 173 3.82 -29.58 13.45
C ALA A 173 5.20 -28.91 13.33
N GLU A 174 6.09 -29.58 12.60
CA GLU A 174 7.42 -29.05 12.30
C GLU A 174 7.34 -28.17 11.06
N PRO A 175 7.90 -26.95 11.09
CA PRO A 175 7.95 -26.09 9.92
C PRO A 175 8.78 -26.69 8.78
N VAL A 176 8.30 -26.52 7.56
CA VAL A 176 9.04 -26.79 6.32
C VAL A 176 9.97 -25.62 6.03
N ASP A 177 11.17 -25.90 5.52
CA ASP A 177 12.12 -24.87 5.09
C ASP A 177 11.70 -24.29 3.73
N ASP A 178 11.02 -23.15 3.77
CA ASP A 178 10.59 -22.37 2.61
C ASP A 178 11.00 -20.89 2.78
N PRO A 179 12.27 -20.58 2.51
CA PRO A 179 12.78 -19.23 2.70
C PRO A 179 12.18 -18.22 1.73
N ASP A 180 11.71 -18.63 0.55
CA ASP A 180 11.20 -17.73 -0.48
C ASP A 180 9.82 -17.19 -0.11
N SER A 181 8.90 -18.07 0.35
CA SER A 181 7.59 -17.64 0.84
C SER A 181 7.71 -16.76 2.09
N ILE A 182 8.62 -17.11 3.02
CA ILE A 182 8.90 -16.28 4.20
C ILE A 182 9.48 -14.93 3.80
N TYR A 183 10.37 -14.88 2.81
CA TYR A 183 10.92 -13.62 2.30
C TYR A 183 9.83 -12.76 1.63
N ALA A 184 8.98 -13.35 0.79
CA ALA A 184 7.89 -12.67 0.13
C ALA A 184 6.89 -12.08 1.14
N PHE A 185 6.56 -12.83 2.21
CA PHE A 185 5.75 -12.31 3.31
C PHE A 185 6.42 -11.14 4.03
N ARG A 186 7.70 -11.25 4.39
CA ARG A 186 8.44 -10.16 5.04
C ARG A 186 8.46 -8.90 4.19
N ARG A 187 8.61 -9.04 2.88
CA ARG A 187 8.53 -7.93 1.91
C ARG A 187 7.14 -7.29 1.89
N LEU A 188 6.08 -8.11 1.95
CA LEU A 188 4.70 -7.65 2.01
C LEU A 188 4.46 -6.74 3.22
N VAL A 189 4.96 -7.09 4.40
CA VAL A 189 4.77 -6.36 5.67
C VAL A 189 5.94 -5.43 6.04
N GLU A 190 6.91 -5.23 5.15
CA GLU A 190 8.11 -4.41 5.43
C GLU A 190 7.80 -3.00 5.98
N PRO A 191 6.79 -2.25 5.50
CA PRO A 191 6.48 -0.94 6.07
C PRO A 191 6.14 -1.00 7.56
N TRP A 192 5.50 -2.09 8.00
CA TRP A 192 5.11 -2.27 9.40
C TRP A 192 6.32 -2.62 10.28
N THR A 193 7.21 -3.50 9.78
CA THR A 193 8.31 -4.07 10.59
C THR A 193 9.61 -3.28 10.48
N ALA A 194 9.93 -2.69 9.33
CA ALA A 194 11.17 -1.95 9.12
C ALA A 194 11.03 -0.43 9.35
N HIS A 195 9.81 0.11 9.24
CA HIS A 195 9.56 1.54 9.30
C HIS A 195 8.55 1.96 10.37
N SER A 196 7.99 0.99 11.10
CA SER A 196 7.08 1.18 12.23
C SER A 196 7.47 0.26 13.40
N ASN A 197 6.56 0.04 14.35
CA ASN A 197 6.78 -0.77 15.55
C ASN A 197 6.21 -2.21 15.40
N GLY A 198 5.90 -2.62 14.18
CA GLY A 198 5.25 -3.88 13.91
C GLY A 198 6.15 -5.09 14.12
N ASP A 199 5.50 -6.21 14.36
CA ASP A 199 6.09 -7.53 14.45
C ASP A 199 5.44 -8.49 13.45
N ALA A 200 6.20 -9.45 12.93
CA ALA A 200 5.72 -10.40 11.93
C ALA A 200 6.38 -11.75 12.05
N ASP A 201 5.56 -12.79 12.08
CA ASP A 201 5.94 -14.20 12.06
C ASP A 201 5.20 -14.94 10.94
N ALA A 202 5.88 -15.90 10.33
CA ALA A 202 5.25 -16.84 9.41
C ALA A 202 5.94 -18.21 9.47
N CYS A 203 5.18 -19.24 9.17
CA CYS A 203 5.70 -20.60 9.02
C CYS A 203 4.93 -21.37 7.94
N VAL A 204 5.64 -22.21 7.20
CA VAL A 204 5.09 -23.15 6.23
C VAL A 204 5.13 -24.55 6.86
N VAL A 205 4.10 -25.34 6.65
CA VAL A 205 4.00 -26.73 7.15
C VAL A 205 3.42 -27.65 6.09
N GLU A 206 3.69 -28.95 6.20
CA GLU A 206 2.86 -30.00 5.60
C GLU A 206 1.61 -30.17 6.46
N GLY A 207 0.42 -29.99 5.89
CA GLY A 207 -0.86 -30.09 6.60
C GLY A 207 -1.79 -28.90 6.32
N GLY A 208 -2.65 -28.60 7.28
CA GLY A 208 -3.67 -27.56 7.14
C GLY A 208 -3.61 -26.49 8.24
N VAL A 209 -4.75 -25.80 8.45
CA VAL A 209 -4.87 -24.69 9.41
C VAL A 209 -4.40 -25.07 10.81
N ALA A 210 -4.78 -26.27 11.32
CA ALA A 210 -4.46 -26.67 12.69
C ALA A 210 -2.95 -26.83 12.90
N GLU A 211 -2.26 -27.45 11.93
CA GLU A 211 -0.82 -27.66 11.91
C GLU A 211 -0.08 -26.33 11.75
N ALA A 212 -0.51 -25.46 10.83
CA ALA A 212 0.11 -24.17 10.58
C ALA A 212 0.03 -23.24 11.81
N LEU A 213 -1.11 -23.20 12.49
CA LEU A 213 -1.26 -22.43 13.72
C LEU A 213 -0.48 -23.02 14.90
N GLY A 214 -0.35 -24.36 14.96
CA GLY A 214 0.49 -25.03 15.96
C GLY A 214 1.96 -24.71 15.78
N ALA A 215 2.48 -24.77 14.55
CA ALA A 215 3.85 -24.39 14.21
C ALA A 215 4.14 -22.90 14.48
N LEU A 216 3.12 -22.02 14.38
CA LEU A 216 3.21 -20.60 14.77
C LEU A 216 3.22 -20.42 16.31
N GLY A 217 3.14 -21.50 17.07
CA GLY A 217 3.20 -21.51 18.54
C GLY A 217 1.86 -21.23 19.24
N LEU A 218 0.75 -21.37 18.54
CA LEU A 218 -0.59 -21.24 19.13
C LEU A 218 -1.11 -22.61 19.57
N SER A 219 -1.74 -22.69 20.75
CA SER A 219 -2.41 -23.92 21.23
C SER A 219 -3.90 -23.91 20.94
N HIS A 220 -4.46 -22.75 20.64
CA HIS A 220 -5.86 -22.54 20.37
C HIS A 220 -6.07 -21.25 19.59
N ALA A 221 -7.02 -21.25 18.66
CA ALA A 221 -7.44 -20.07 17.92
C ALA A 221 -8.97 -20.06 17.69
N ARG A 222 -9.48 -18.91 17.31
CA ARG A 222 -10.80 -18.80 16.67
C ARG A 222 -10.58 -18.45 15.22
N THR A 223 -11.34 -19.07 14.33
CA THR A 223 -11.15 -18.97 12.89
C THR A 223 -12.41 -18.51 12.16
N ALA A 224 -12.24 -18.06 10.94
CA ALA A 224 -13.31 -17.86 9.97
C ALA A 224 -12.76 -18.13 8.57
N SER A 225 -13.49 -18.86 7.73
CA SER A 225 -13.15 -19.03 6.32
C SER A 225 -13.30 -17.70 5.57
N LEU A 226 -12.38 -17.42 4.66
CA LEU A 226 -12.42 -16.28 3.75
C LEU A 226 -12.57 -16.77 2.32
N SER A 227 -13.25 -15.97 1.51
CA SER A 227 -13.17 -16.13 0.06
C SER A 227 -11.81 -15.67 -0.47
N PRO A 228 -11.35 -16.12 -1.65
CA PRO A 228 -10.15 -15.60 -2.31
C PRO A 228 -10.16 -14.07 -2.45
N TYR A 229 -11.34 -13.47 -2.71
CA TYR A 229 -11.52 -12.03 -2.80
C TYR A 229 -11.18 -11.29 -1.49
N GLU A 230 -11.70 -11.78 -0.35
CA GLU A 230 -11.45 -11.20 0.96
C GLU A 230 -9.98 -11.31 1.35
N ALA A 231 -9.37 -12.46 1.12
CA ALA A 231 -7.98 -12.73 1.42
C ALA A 231 -7.04 -11.86 0.56
N LEU A 232 -7.26 -11.81 -0.76
CA LEU A 232 -6.44 -11.01 -1.66
C LEU A 232 -6.59 -9.50 -1.39
N SER A 233 -7.82 -9.04 -1.08
CA SER A 233 -8.04 -7.65 -0.65
C SER A 233 -7.28 -7.32 0.64
N TRP A 234 -7.24 -8.26 1.60
CA TRP A 234 -6.54 -8.05 2.86
C TRP A 234 -5.02 -8.05 2.69
N LEU A 235 -4.46 -8.96 1.90
CA LEU A 235 -3.04 -8.98 1.55
C LEU A 235 -2.62 -7.67 0.85
N ALA A 236 -3.38 -7.23 -0.14
CA ALA A 236 -3.10 -6.00 -0.87
C ALA A 236 -3.21 -4.75 0.04
N TRP A 237 -4.23 -4.69 0.91
CA TRP A 237 -4.36 -3.62 1.90
C TRP A 237 -3.17 -3.60 2.88
N THR A 238 -2.76 -4.77 3.35
CA THR A 238 -1.61 -4.93 4.25
C THR A 238 -0.34 -4.37 3.62
N ALA A 239 -0.06 -4.76 2.37
CA ALA A 239 1.13 -4.32 1.65
C ALA A 239 1.08 -2.82 1.25
N ALA A 240 -0.12 -2.27 1.00
CA ALA A 240 -0.31 -0.86 0.65
C ALA A 240 -0.21 0.07 1.85
N SER A 241 -0.67 -0.39 3.03
CA SER A 241 -0.71 0.43 4.25
C SER A 241 0.68 0.60 4.85
N GLY A 242 0.91 1.72 5.48
CA GLY A 242 2.16 1.99 6.18
C GLY A 242 2.22 1.44 7.60
N GLY A 243 1.17 0.74 8.05
CA GLY A 243 1.01 0.47 9.49
C GLY A 243 0.78 1.75 10.30
N ALA A 244 1.17 1.74 11.56
CA ALA A 244 0.98 2.88 12.46
C ALA A 244 1.85 4.09 12.10
N HIS A 245 3.11 3.86 11.69
CA HIS A 245 4.10 4.93 11.50
C HIS A 245 4.92 4.81 10.21
N GLY A 246 4.83 3.70 9.51
CA GLY A 246 5.57 3.48 8.26
C GLY A 246 4.96 4.24 7.06
N PRO A 247 5.72 4.39 5.99
CA PRO A 247 5.21 5.02 4.78
C PRO A 247 4.24 4.09 4.05
N ARG A 248 3.10 4.63 3.62
CA ARG A 248 2.20 3.94 2.71
C ARG A 248 2.89 3.70 1.35
N ARG A 249 2.61 2.54 0.74
CA ARG A 249 3.11 2.20 -0.60
C ARG A 249 2.11 2.51 -1.71
N GLY A 250 0.81 2.68 -1.37
CA GLY A 250 -0.28 2.86 -2.32
C GLY A 250 -0.91 1.55 -2.77
N ALA A 251 -2.16 1.63 -3.23
CA ALA A 251 -2.97 0.46 -3.54
C ALA A 251 -2.40 -0.35 -4.72
N ALA A 252 -1.88 0.31 -5.76
CA ALA A 252 -1.27 -0.36 -6.90
C ALA A 252 -0.07 -1.22 -6.48
N THR A 253 0.85 -0.67 -5.67
CA THR A 253 1.97 -1.44 -5.12
C THR A 253 1.48 -2.57 -4.23
N GLY A 254 0.47 -2.31 -3.39
CA GLY A 254 -0.13 -3.34 -2.53
C GLY A 254 -0.68 -4.53 -3.31
N ARG A 255 -1.37 -4.27 -4.43
CA ARG A 255 -1.84 -5.31 -5.36
C ARG A 255 -0.67 -6.13 -5.91
N GLY A 256 0.38 -5.47 -6.42
CA GLY A 256 1.57 -6.16 -6.95
C GLY A 256 2.28 -7.03 -5.92
N GLU A 257 2.45 -6.54 -4.69
CA GLU A 257 3.07 -7.31 -3.61
C GLU A 257 2.21 -8.51 -3.18
N ALA A 258 0.88 -8.38 -3.16
CA ALA A 258 -0.02 -9.50 -2.86
C ALA A 258 0.04 -10.58 -3.95
N TRP A 259 0.08 -10.20 -5.22
CA TRP A 259 0.27 -11.13 -6.33
C TRP A 259 1.61 -11.85 -6.22
N TRP A 260 2.71 -11.11 -6.02
CA TRP A 260 4.05 -11.68 -5.88
C TRP A 260 4.14 -12.67 -4.71
N PHE A 261 3.55 -12.31 -3.55
CA PHE A 261 3.54 -13.19 -2.39
C PHE A 261 2.82 -14.51 -2.68
N LEU A 262 1.61 -14.45 -3.26
CA LEU A 262 0.85 -15.65 -3.60
C LEU A 262 1.57 -16.48 -4.68
N ALA A 263 2.08 -15.85 -5.74
CA ALA A 263 2.84 -16.54 -6.78
C ALA A 263 4.08 -17.26 -6.22
N THR A 264 4.75 -16.65 -5.24
CA THR A 264 5.90 -17.28 -4.58
C THR A 264 5.46 -18.48 -3.76
N PHE A 265 4.40 -18.38 -2.97
CA PHE A 265 3.89 -19.46 -2.14
C PHE A 265 3.45 -20.68 -2.94
N VAL A 266 2.82 -20.48 -4.10
CA VAL A 266 2.38 -21.56 -4.98
C VAL A 266 3.45 -22.02 -5.98
N GLY A 267 4.71 -21.59 -5.82
CA GLY A 267 5.84 -22.04 -6.63
C GLY A 267 5.93 -21.45 -8.04
N LEU A 268 5.21 -20.36 -8.34
CA LEU A 268 5.23 -19.68 -9.63
C LEU A 268 6.24 -18.52 -9.73
N ALA A 269 7.13 -18.37 -8.75
CA ALA A 269 8.12 -17.29 -8.73
C ALA A 269 9.11 -17.35 -9.92
N ASP A 270 9.47 -18.53 -10.38
CA ASP A 270 10.39 -18.73 -11.53
C ASP A 270 9.73 -18.37 -12.88
N ASP A 271 8.40 -18.43 -12.94
CA ASP A 271 7.61 -18.09 -14.14
C ASP A 271 7.08 -16.65 -14.10
N TRP A 272 7.57 -15.83 -13.18
CA TRP A 272 7.12 -14.45 -13.01
C TRP A 272 7.63 -13.50 -14.13
N PRO A 273 6.77 -12.63 -14.71
CA PRO A 273 5.33 -12.50 -14.47
C PRO A 273 4.54 -13.67 -15.09
N CYS A 274 3.71 -14.32 -14.27
CA CYS A 274 2.92 -15.47 -14.69
C CYS A 274 1.67 -15.08 -15.50
N ASP A 275 1.10 -16.06 -16.23
CA ASP A 275 -0.15 -15.85 -16.96
C ASP A 275 -1.29 -15.52 -16.00
N PRO A 276 -2.04 -14.43 -16.20
CA PRO A 276 -3.06 -13.98 -15.25
C PRO A 276 -4.26 -14.93 -15.11
N GLU A 277 -4.65 -15.65 -16.17
CA GLU A 277 -5.77 -16.59 -16.12
C GLU A 277 -5.36 -17.86 -15.36
N GLU A 278 -4.19 -18.42 -15.67
CA GLU A 278 -3.64 -19.58 -14.97
C GLU A 278 -3.42 -19.26 -13.48
N PHE A 279 -2.86 -18.09 -13.17
CA PHE A 279 -2.68 -17.66 -11.78
C PHE A 279 -4.02 -17.51 -11.05
N GLY A 280 -5.05 -16.98 -11.72
CA GLY A 280 -6.38 -16.88 -11.15
C GLY A 280 -7.01 -18.25 -10.82
N GLU A 281 -6.78 -19.27 -11.66
CA GLU A 281 -7.23 -20.63 -11.39
C GLU A 281 -6.54 -21.20 -10.13
N VAL A 282 -5.23 -21.00 -10.00
CA VAL A 282 -4.47 -21.42 -8.81
C VAL A 282 -4.96 -20.71 -7.55
N VAL A 283 -5.11 -19.37 -7.58
CA VAL A 283 -5.59 -18.60 -6.42
C VAL A 283 -6.99 -19.05 -5.99
N ASN A 284 -7.86 -19.42 -6.95
CA ASN A 284 -9.20 -19.90 -6.64
C ASN A 284 -9.22 -21.35 -6.09
N SER A 285 -8.14 -22.13 -6.24
CA SER A 285 -8.01 -23.45 -5.65
C SER A 285 -7.49 -23.43 -4.20
N LEU A 286 -6.91 -22.29 -3.77
CA LEU A 286 -6.43 -22.12 -2.40
C LEU A 286 -7.58 -21.95 -1.40
N GLU A 287 -7.34 -22.40 -0.17
CA GLU A 287 -8.25 -22.16 0.95
C GLU A 287 -7.67 -21.11 1.90
N PHE A 288 -8.51 -20.17 2.31
CA PHE A 288 -8.10 -19.04 3.14
C PHE A 288 -8.85 -19.02 4.45
N THR A 289 -8.12 -18.89 5.55
CA THR A 289 -8.68 -18.87 6.89
C THR A 289 -8.11 -17.72 7.72
N SER A 290 -8.96 -16.75 8.11
CA SER A 290 -8.55 -15.75 9.10
C SER A 290 -8.58 -16.35 10.50
N PHE A 291 -7.72 -15.85 11.40
CA PHE A 291 -7.69 -16.31 12.77
C PHE A 291 -7.50 -15.18 13.78
N THR A 292 -7.91 -15.45 15.02
CA THR A 292 -7.57 -14.63 16.19
C THR A 292 -7.23 -15.53 17.37
N TYR A 293 -6.47 -15.01 18.33
CA TYR A 293 -6.01 -15.74 19.50
C TYR A 293 -6.11 -14.86 20.76
N ASP A 294 -6.03 -15.47 21.96
CA ASP A 294 -6.33 -14.81 23.24
C ASP A 294 -5.53 -13.54 23.54
N LYS A 295 -4.37 -13.39 22.94
CA LYS A 295 -3.47 -12.23 23.13
C LYS A 295 -3.37 -11.35 21.87
N ALA A 296 -4.22 -11.58 20.88
CA ALA A 296 -4.22 -10.74 19.68
C ALA A 296 -4.54 -9.29 20.06
N PRO A 297 -3.81 -8.30 19.53
CA PRO A 297 -4.15 -6.89 19.71
C PRO A 297 -5.59 -6.59 19.29
N THR A 298 -6.29 -5.74 20.04
CA THR A 298 -7.68 -5.38 19.76
C THR A 298 -7.84 -4.12 18.92
N GLY A 299 -6.80 -3.70 18.24
CA GLY A 299 -6.79 -2.52 17.38
C GLY A 299 -5.47 -2.39 16.64
N GLY A 300 -5.34 -1.35 15.83
CA GLY A 300 -4.17 -1.17 14.98
C GLY A 300 -4.28 -1.91 13.64
N TRP A 301 -3.14 -2.19 13.06
CA TRP A 301 -3.02 -2.93 11.80
C TRP A 301 -2.72 -4.39 12.10
N GLY A 302 -3.44 -5.31 11.48
CA GLY A 302 -3.27 -6.75 11.69
C GLY A 302 -3.47 -7.55 10.40
N LEU A 303 -2.66 -8.58 10.23
CA LEU A 303 -2.83 -9.65 9.27
C LEU A 303 -2.67 -10.98 10.00
N HIS A 304 -3.75 -11.72 10.15
CA HIS A 304 -3.78 -13.04 10.77
C HIS A 304 -4.47 -14.02 9.81
N LEU A 305 -3.71 -14.63 8.94
CA LEU A 305 -4.20 -15.40 7.80
C LEU A 305 -3.46 -16.73 7.71
N VAL A 306 -4.18 -17.81 7.45
CA VAL A 306 -3.64 -19.08 6.99
C VAL A 306 -4.09 -19.25 5.54
N ILE A 307 -3.17 -19.68 4.70
CA ILE A 307 -3.42 -20.06 3.30
C ILE A 307 -3.03 -21.52 3.16
N GLU A 308 -3.94 -22.34 2.66
CA GLU A 308 -3.72 -23.74 2.37
C GLU A 308 -3.69 -23.97 0.86
N ASP A 309 -2.74 -24.73 0.42
CA ASP A 309 -2.70 -25.32 -0.91
C ASP A 309 -3.05 -26.80 -0.79
N PRO A 310 -4.33 -27.19 -1.06
CA PRO A 310 -4.77 -28.57 -0.92
C PRO A 310 -4.14 -29.52 -1.95
N GLU A 311 -3.64 -29.02 -3.08
CA GLU A 311 -3.02 -29.84 -4.14
C GLU A 311 -1.62 -30.29 -3.70
N GLU A 312 -0.84 -29.37 -3.13
CA GLU A 312 0.50 -29.67 -2.62
C GLU A 312 0.49 -30.17 -1.16
N GLY A 313 -0.63 -30.01 -0.44
CA GLY A 313 -0.76 -30.39 0.96
C GLY A 313 0.07 -29.51 1.90
N LEU A 314 0.27 -28.25 1.51
CA LEU A 314 1.03 -27.24 2.25
C LEU A 314 0.11 -26.19 2.83
N ALA A 315 0.49 -25.62 3.96
CA ALA A 315 -0.16 -24.44 4.52
C ALA A 315 0.88 -23.43 5.03
N ILE A 316 0.60 -22.15 4.83
CA ILE A 316 1.37 -21.05 5.41
C ILE A 316 0.52 -20.26 6.41
N ALA A 317 1.00 -20.11 7.64
CA ALA A 317 0.39 -19.22 8.62
C ALA A 317 1.15 -17.88 8.68
N LEU A 318 0.40 -16.79 8.60
CA LEU A 318 0.90 -15.41 8.59
C LEU A 318 0.35 -14.67 9.80
N ARG A 319 1.24 -14.10 10.60
CA ARG A 319 0.89 -13.23 11.71
C ARG A 319 1.71 -11.95 11.62
N ALA A 320 1.05 -10.83 11.38
CA ALA A 320 1.68 -9.52 11.48
C ALA A 320 0.77 -8.55 12.23
N THR A 321 1.36 -7.72 13.06
CA THR A 321 0.65 -6.67 13.82
C THR A 321 1.49 -5.43 13.90
N ASP A 322 0.82 -4.28 13.83
CA ASP A 322 1.44 -2.99 14.09
C ASP A 322 0.46 -2.14 14.91
N VAL A 323 0.89 -1.67 16.04
CA VAL A 323 0.05 -0.94 17.00
C VAL A 323 0.71 0.40 17.37
N GLU A 324 -0.14 1.39 17.65
CA GLU A 324 0.32 2.71 18.11
C GLU A 324 1.06 2.66 19.45
#